data_3504a13f6d3413d5e89799f8dcecd47d
#
_entry.id   3504a13f6d3413d5e89799f8dcecd47d
#
_cell.length_a   1.000
_cell.length_b   1.000
_cell.length_c   1.000
_cell.angle_alpha   90.00
_cell.angle_beta   90.00
_cell.angle_gamma   90.00
#
_symmetry.space_group_name_H-M   'P 1'
#
loop_
_entity.id
_entity.type
_entity.pdbx_description
1 polymer ?
#
loop_
_entity_poly.entity_id
_entity_poly.type
_entity_poly.pdbx_seq_one_letter_code
_entity_poly.pdbx_strand_id
1 'polypeptide(L)' 'MNPIAEFVKKNRKAAGLTQEEFAIRSGLGLRFVRELEQGKETVRMDKVNVAWGMFGMEAAPARKGEE' A
#
# COMPACT_ATOMS: atom_id res chain seq x y z
N MET A 1 7.55 11.99 6.01
CA MET A 1 7.11 11.26 4.84
C MET A 1 6.93 9.78 5.19
N ASN A 2 5.88 9.16 4.72
CA ASN A 2 5.54 7.80 5.12
C ASN A 2 6.05 6.79 4.09
N PRO A 3 7.00 5.92 4.46
CA PRO A 3 7.58 4.96 3.50
C PRO A 3 6.56 4.01 2.89
N ILE A 4 5.53 3.61 3.65
CA ILE A 4 4.47 2.73 3.15
C ILE A 4 3.68 3.43 2.06
N ALA A 5 3.30 4.69 2.30
CA ALA A 5 2.54 5.48 1.34
C ALA A 5 3.32 5.66 0.04
N GLU A 6 4.59 5.98 0.15
CA GLU A 6 5.43 6.18 -1.02
C GLU A 6 5.67 4.90 -1.80
N PHE A 7 5.86 3.80 -1.08
CA PHE A 7 6.04 2.50 -1.72
C PHE A 7 4.82 2.12 -2.55
N VAL A 8 3.62 2.23 -1.98
CA VAL A 8 2.39 1.88 -2.68
C VAL A 8 2.19 2.78 -3.88
N LYS A 9 2.35 4.09 -3.69
CA LYS A 9 2.17 5.06 -4.78
C LYS A 9 3.14 4.82 -5.93
N LYS A 10 4.40 4.59 -5.61
CA LYS A 10 5.44 4.36 -6.60
C LYS A 10 5.15 3.10 -7.42
N ASN A 11 4.83 2.01 -6.75
CA ASN A 11 4.59 0.75 -7.43
C ASN A 11 3.29 0.77 -8.22
N ARG A 12 2.26 1.47 -7.70
CA ARG A 12 1.01 1.64 -8.44
C ARG A 12 1.25 2.38 -9.75
N LYS A 13 2.00 3.47 -9.69
CA LYS A 13 2.31 4.25 -10.90
C LYS A 13 3.18 3.48 -11.86
N ALA A 14 4.14 2.72 -11.35
CA ALA A 14 4.99 1.89 -12.18
C ALA A 14 4.19 0.80 -12.91
N ALA A 15 3.11 0.34 -12.30
CA ALA A 15 2.21 -0.63 -12.93
C ALA A 15 1.20 0.02 -13.89
N GLY A 16 1.22 1.34 -14.01
CA GLY A 16 0.32 2.06 -14.90
C GLY A 16 -1.11 2.15 -14.40
N LEU A 17 -1.33 2.02 -13.10
CA LEU A 17 -2.68 2.01 -12.52
C LEU A 17 -3.04 3.36 -11.90
N THR A 18 -4.30 3.78 -12.11
CA THR A 18 -4.86 4.89 -11.35
C THR A 18 -5.21 4.39 -9.95
N GLN A 19 -5.51 5.32 -9.04
CA GLN A 19 -5.97 4.94 -7.70
C GLN A 19 -7.27 4.13 -7.78
N GLU A 20 -8.18 4.51 -8.66
CA GLU A 20 -9.44 3.77 -8.85
C GLU A 20 -9.19 2.36 -9.36
N GLU A 21 -8.32 2.22 -10.34
CA GLU A 21 -7.99 0.90 -10.87
C GLU A 21 -7.34 0.02 -9.83
N PHE A 22 -6.43 0.58 -9.05
CA PHE A 22 -5.79 -0.14 -7.98
C PHE A 22 -6.79 -0.57 -6.91
N ALA A 23 -7.71 0.32 -6.56
CA ALA A 23 -8.75 0.00 -5.58
C ALA A 23 -9.62 -1.16 -6.05
N ILE A 24 -10.01 -1.15 -7.32
CA ILE A 24 -10.83 -2.22 -7.90
C ILE A 24 -10.07 -3.54 -7.88
N ARG A 25 -8.84 -3.55 -8.36
CA ARG A 25 -8.06 -4.77 -8.48
C ARG A 25 -7.66 -5.37 -7.13
N SER A 26 -7.41 -4.52 -6.16
CA SER A 26 -7.02 -4.99 -4.82
C SER A 26 -8.21 -5.39 -3.96
N GLY A 27 -9.40 -4.93 -4.32
CA GLY A 27 -10.58 -5.11 -3.48
C GLY A 27 -10.64 -4.14 -2.31
N LEU A 28 -9.70 -3.19 -2.24
CA LEU A 28 -9.71 -2.15 -1.22
C LEU A 28 -10.60 -1.00 -1.69
N GLY A 29 -11.22 -0.28 -0.78
CA GLY A 29 -12.00 0.88 -1.15
C GLY A 29 -11.10 2.01 -1.64
N LEU A 30 -11.61 2.83 -2.57
CA LEU A 30 -10.86 3.97 -3.08
C LEU A 30 -10.46 4.93 -1.96
N ARG A 31 -11.35 5.13 -0.99
CA ARG A 31 -11.05 5.99 0.15
C ARG A 31 -9.84 5.47 0.93
N PHE A 32 -9.79 4.14 1.13
CA PHE A 32 -8.65 3.55 1.82
C PHE A 32 -7.35 3.75 1.04
N VAL A 33 -7.39 3.53 -0.27
CA VAL A 33 -6.21 3.71 -1.13
C VAL A 33 -5.72 5.15 -1.05
N ARG A 34 -6.63 6.11 -1.10
CA ARG A 34 -6.27 7.53 -1.00
C ARG A 34 -5.63 7.85 0.36
N GLU A 35 -6.23 7.35 1.43
CA GLU A 35 -5.70 7.58 2.77
C GLU A 35 -4.33 6.95 2.94
N LEU A 36 -4.16 5.75 2.42
CA LEU A 36 -2.89 5.04 2.49
C LEU A 36 -1.78 5.84 1.77
N GLU A 37 -2.07 6.33 0.57
CA GLU A 37 -1.08 7.06 -0.21
C GLU A 37 -0.83 8.47 0.33
N GLN A 38 -1.76 9.01 1.11
CA GLN A 38 -1.56 10.29 1.77
C GLN A 38 -0.72 10.17 3.05
N GLY A 39 -0.41 8.93 3.46
CA GLY A 39 0.41 8.71 4.63
C GLY A 39 -0.34 8.75 5.94
N LYS A 40 -1.63 8.43 5.92
CA LYS A 40 -2.41 8.37 7.15
C LYS A 40 -1.82 7.35 8.11
N GLU A 41 -1.57 7.75 9.35
CA GLU A 41 -0.84 6.91 10.31
C GLU A 41 -1.66 5.74 10.84
N THR A 42 -2.97 5.87 10.90
CA THR A 42 -3.84 4.85 11.50
C THR A 42 -4.47 3.95 10.45
N VAL A 43 -3.66 3.33 9.61
CA VAL A 43 -4.16 2.37 8.63
C VAL A 43 -4.05 0.95 9.18
N ARG A 44 -4.97 0.09 8.76
CA ARG A 44 -4.97 -1.31 9.21
C ARG A 44 -3.91 -2.08 8.43
N MET A 45 -3.06 -2.80 9.16
CA MET A 45 -1.98 -3.57 8.54
C MET A 45 -2.48 -4.72 7.69
N ASP A 46 -3.62 -5.33 8.03
CA ASP A 46 -4.19 -6.37 7.19
C ASP A 46 -4.53 -5.85 5.80
N LYS A 47 -5.06 -4.63 5.72
CA LYS A 47 -5.37 -4.01 4.44
C LYS A 47 -4.11 -3.52 3.71
N VAL A 48 -3.11 -3.07 4.45
CA VAL A 48 -1.82 -2.71 3.87
C VAL A 48 -1.19 -3.92 3.21
N ASN A 49 -1.28 -5.09 3.85
CA ASN A 49 -0.76 -6.32 3.27
C ASN A 49 -1.48 -6.70 1.97
N VAL A 50 -2.78 -6.44 1.88
CA VAL A 50 -3.52 -6.65 0.62
C VAL A 50 -2.94 -5.75 -0.48
N ALA A 51 -2.71 -4.48 -0.18
CA ALA A 51 -2.14 -3.55 -1.15
C ALA A 51 -0.75 -3.98 -1.60
N TRP A 52 0.09 -4.41 -0.66
CA TRP A 52 1.44 -4.86 -0.99
C TRP A 52 1.44 -6.19 -1.73
N GLY A 53 0.44 -7.05 -1.44
CA GLY A 53 0.27 -8.30 -2.15
C GLY A 53 0.06 -8.13 -3.65
N MET A 54 -0.48 -6.98 -4.06
CA MET A 54 -0.62 -6.65 -5.49
C MET A 54 0.73 -6.55 -6.19
N PHE A 55 1.80 -6.34 -5.44
CA PHE A 55 3.15 -6.21 -5.98
C PHE A 55 4.03 -7.41 -5.60
N GLY A 56 3.41 -8.50 -5.15
CA GLY A 56 4.15 -9.70 -4.76
C GLY A 56 4.93 -9.57 -3.46
N MET A 57 4.51 -8.66 -2.59
CA MET A 57 5.18 -8.39 -1.33
C MET A 57 4.23 -8.51 -0.16
N GLU A 58 4.78 -8.49 1.05
CA GLU A 58 3.95 -8.48 2.24
C GLU A 58 4.60 -7.60 3.30
N ALA A 59 3.77 -6.81 3.99
CA ALA A 59 4.23 -5.98 5.08
C ALA A 59 4.27 -6.84 6.34
N ALA A 60 5.44 -7.00 6.91
CA ALA A 60 5.62 -7.79 8.12
C ALA A 60 6.54 -7.03 9.07
N PRO A 61 6.33 -7.18 10.39
CA PRO A 61 7.28 -6.60 11.33
C PRO A 61 8.66 -7.23 11.12
N ALA A 62 9.68 -6.40 11.22
CA ALA A 62 11.05 -6.85 11.15
C ALA A 62 11.75 -6.46 12.43
N ARG A 63 12.63 -7.33 12.90
CA ARG A 63 13.45 -7.01 14.06
C ARG A 63 14.49 -6.00 13.66
N LYS A 64 14.80 -5.12 14.59
CA LYS A 64 15.86 -4.17 14.37
C LYS A 64 17.18 -4.91 14.14
N GLY A 65 17.84 -4.62 13.03
CA GLY A 65 19.07 -5.28 12.67
C GLY A 65 18.92 -6.50 11.79
N GLU A 66 17.70 -6.94 11.51
CA GLU A 66 17.45 -7.99 10.53
C GLU A 66 17.24 -7.37 9.17
N GLU A 67 17.94 -7.86 8.20
CA GLU A 67 17.85 -7.33 6.85
C GLU A 67 17.61 -8.43 5.80
#